data_d45e27d9d44b9f4f41c65fdacc70a614
#
_entry.id   d45e27d9d44b9f4f41c65fdacc70a614
#
_cell.length_a   1.000
_cell.length_b   1.000
_cell.length_c   1.000
_cell.angle_alpha   90.00
_cell.angle_beta   90.00
_cell.angle_gamma   90.00
#
_symmetry.space_group_name_H-M   'P 1'
#
loop_
_entity.id
_entity.type
_entity.pdbx_description
1 polymer ?
#
loop_
_entity_poly.entity_id
_entity_poly.type
_entity_poly.pdbx_seq_one_letter_code
_entity_poly.pdbx_strand_id
1 'polypeptide(L)'
;MKEKESLKMAMIGILMACAPLGASAKQWSLQDCINYALANNISLQKTQLNKASAQEDYLQSKAALLPSLNASTNQNVSYTPWVSSGISSDGYAKASIDKVYYNGSYSVMGNYTIWNGNKNRNQVKLNKLATDAAELDSATQAQNIQEQIAQLYVQILYSTEAIDVTKESLASSQKNEERGQEMVKIGKMSKADLAQLTAQRAQDEYNVVEAENNVKNYKRQLKELLQITNEEAFDIVIPNTTDAMALEQIPALNGVYAAALDNRPEFKSYQNQLEQNDLNIKIAKAGKLPTISANAGVTTNTTSMNKNSWAEQIKTNFNVGGGISVSVPLFENRQTKTAVNKAVIQRQSILLDLKNEQTKLYSTIESYWLQANTNQSQFRAAKTSTESAQTSYDLLSEQFRLGLKNIVELRTGKDNLLRAKQNELQAKYLSILNLNMLKFYQDGCIK
;
A
#
# COMPACT_ATOMS: atom_id res chain seq x y z
N MET A 1 17.01 36.27 18.39
CA MET A 1 17.17 37.02 17.15
C MET A 1 18.39 36.47 16.43
N LYS A 2 18.21 35.40 15.62
CA LYS A 2 19.12 34.74 14.65
C LYS A 2 18.70 33.26 14.54
N GLU A 3 17.60 33.03 13.84
CA GLU A 3 17.23 31.75 13.27
C GLU A 3 15.96 31.94 12.42
N LYS A 4 16.05 32.89 11.48
CA LYS A 4 15.04 33.16 10.46
C LYS A 4 15.66 33.29 9.07
N GLU A 5 16.67 32.48 8.77
CA GLU A 5 17.32 32.52 7.47
C GLU A 5 17.79 31.13 6.99
N SER A 6 16.87 30.16 6.85
CA SER A 6 17.19 28.96 6.08
C SER A 6 16.01 28.39 5.28
N LEU A 7 14.98 29.23 5.02
CA LEU A 7 13.86 28.82 4.14
C LEU A 7 13.76 29.75 2.91
N LYS A 8 14.90 30.14 2.35
CA LYS A 8 14.99 30.80 1.04
C LYS A 8 16.12 30.12 0.28
N MET A 9 15.72 29.24 -0.61
CA MET A 9 16.39 28.92 -1.86
C MET A 9 16.13 27.47 -2.23
N ALA A 10 15.50 27.21 -3.31
CA ALA A 10 16.05 27.28 -4.63
C ALA A 10 14.94 27.32 -5.68
N MET A 11 14.48 28.50 -6.05
CA MET A 11 13.92 28.72 -7.37
C MET A 11 15.11 28.95 -8.32
N ILE A 12 15.65 27.90 -8.88
CA ILE A 12 16.50 27.97 -10.07
C ILE A 12 15.58 27.84 -11.26
N GLY A 13 15.33 28.97 -11.90
CA GLY A 13 14.68 29.03 -13.19
C GLY A 13 15.55 28.37 -14.25
N ILE A 14 15.15 27.21 -14.72
CA ILE A 14 15.64 26.60 -15.96
C ILE A 14 14.77 27.17 -17.07
N LEU A 15 15.33 28.14 -17.80
CA LEU A 15 14.83 28.54 -19.11
C LEU A 15 15.01 27.33 -20.04
N MET A 16 13.96 26.58 -20.25
CA MET A 16 13.95 25.48 -21.21
C MET A 16 13.72 26.08 -22.60
N ALA A 17 14.77 26.08 -23.43
CA ALA A 17 14.68 26.37 -24.85
C ALA A 17 13.66 25.39 -25.48
N CYS A 18 12.52 25.90 -25.93
CA CYS A 18 11.56 25.16 -26.76
C CYS A 18 12.20 24.85 -28.11
N ALA A 19 12.78 23.67 -28.27
CA ALA A 19 12.91 23.01 -29.57
C ALA A 19 11.64 22.15 -29.74
N PRO A 20 10.95 22.18 -30.88
CA PRO A 20 9.87 21.25 -31.19
C PRO A 20 10.49 19.90 -31.54
N LEU A 21 10.81 19.10 -30.52
CA LEU A 21 11.06 17.68 -30.72
C LEU A 21 9.68 17.02 -30.91
N GLY A 22 9.49 16.41 -32.08
CA GLY A 22 8.33 15.57 -32.32
C GLY A 22 8.09 14.66 -31.14
N ALA A 23 6.89 14.75 -30.54
CA ALA A 23 6.49 13.97 -29.38
C ALA A 23 6.41 12.49 -29.78
N SER A 24 7.57 11.84 -29.81
CA SER A 24 7.68 10.39 -29.75
C SER A 24 7.11 10.00 -28.39
N ALA A 25 6.01 9.27 -28.33
CA ALA A 25 5.44 8.77 -27.08
C ALA A 25 6.58 8.11 -26.27
N LYS A 26 6.81 8.56 -25.06
CA LYS A 26 7.82 7.96 -24.18
C LYS A 26 7.44 6.50 -23.98
N GLN A 27 8.25 5.59 -24.46
CA GLN A 27 8.08 4.17 -24.22
C GLN A 27 8.61 3.82 -22.82
N TRP A 28 7.78 3.17 -22.02
CA TRP A 28 8.07 2.80 -20.66
C TRP A 28 8.50 1.34 -20.56
N SER A 29 9.71 1.08 -20.06
CA SER A 29 10.12 -0.26 -19.67
C SER A 29 9.44 -0.69 -18.37
N LEU A 30 9.45 -1.99 -18.06
CA LEU A 30 8.94 -2.49 -16.77
C LEU A 30 9.63 -1.79 -15.59
N GLN A 31 10.96 -1.62 -15.67
CA GLN A 31 11.74 -0.97 -14.63
C GLN A 31 11.42 0.53 -14.51
N ASP A 32 11.16 1.23 -15.64
CA ASP A 32 10.72 2.64 -15.59
C ASP A 32 9.37 2.77 -14.91
N CYS A 33 8.43 1.87 -15.21
CA CYS A 33 7.12 1.83 -14.55
C CYS A 33 7.26 1.61 -13.05
N ILE A 34 8.08 0.65 -12.62
CA ILE A 34 8.33 0.37 -11.20
C ILE A 34 8.96 1.58 -10.52
N ASN A 35 10.03 2.14 -11.07
CA ASN A 35 10.74 3.27 -10.48
C ASN A 35 9.82 4.51 -10.36
N TYR A 36 9.03 4.76 -11.38
CA TYR A 36 8.09 5.87 -11.37
C TYR A 36 6.97 5.68 -10.34
N ALA A 37 6.40 4.47 -10.25
CA ALA A 37 5.38 4.16 -9.26
C ALA A 37 5.90 4.29 -7.84
N LEU A 38 7.11 3.77 -7.56
CA LEU A 38 7.73 3.88 -6.22
C LEU A 38 7.99 5.32 -5.81
N ALA A 39 8.21 6.23 -6.77
CA ALA A 39 8.40 7.66 -6.50
C ALA A 39 7.07 8.43 -6.36
N ASN A 40 6.03 8.05 -7.10
CA ASN A 40 4.84 8.89 -7.27
C ASN A 40 3.54 8.27 -6.75
N ASN A 41 3.51 6.97 -6.42
CA ASN A 41 2.26 6.32 -6.00
C ASN A 41 1.76 6.88 -4.67
N ILE A 42 0.51 7.36 -4.66
CA ILE A 42 -0.13 8.02 -3.52
C ILE A 42 -0.23 7.09 -2.31
N SER A 43 -0.52 5.80 -2.52
CA SER A 43 -0.59 4.84 -1.42
C SER A 43 0.76 4.67 -0.72
N LEU A 44 1.85 4.66 -1.47
CA LEU A 44 3.20 4.59 -0.92
C LEU A 44 3.59 5.89 -0.19
N GLN A 45 3.26 7.05 -0.77
CA GLN A 45 3.46 8.34 -0.09
C GLN A 45 2.69 8.41 1.23
N LYS A 46 1.47 7.85 1.28
CA LYS A 46 0.68 7.76 2.52
C LYS A 46 1.37 6.89 3.57
N THR A 47 1.97 5.76 3.20
CA THR A 47 2.73 4.94 4.16
C THR A 47 3.98 5.66 4.67
N GLN A 48 4.64 6.48 3.85
CA GLN A 48 5.75 7.34 4.28
C GLN A 48 5.31 8.41 5.28
N LEU A 49 4.12 9.01 5.10
CA LEU A 49 3.54 9.94 6.07
C LEU A 49 3.18 9.24 7.38
N ASN A 50 2.69 7.99 7.33
CA ASN A 50 2.46 7.18 8.53
C ASN A 50 3.77 6.92 9.29
N LYS A 51 4.89 6.65 8.58
CA LYS A 51 6.23 6.53 9.18
C LYS A 51 6.64 7.84 9.85
N ALA A 52 6.44 8.99 9.19
CA ALA A 52 6.73 10.30 9.78
C ALA A 52 5.90 10.55 11.05
N SER A 53 4.61 10.19 11.04
CA SER A 53 3.74 10.27 12.24
C SER A 53 4.25 9.39 13.38
N ALA A 54 4.62 8.13 13.10
CA ALA A 54 5.18 7.22 14.10
C ALA A 54 6.52 7.75 14.66
N GLN A 55 7.30 8.46 13.84
CA GLN A 55 8.53 9.13 14.29
C GLN A 55 8.24 10.25 15.28
N GLU A 56 7.19 11.04 15.08
CA GLU A 56 6.76 12.08 16.02
C GLU A 56 6.28 11.45 17.35
N ASP A 57 5.52 10.35 17.30
CA ASP A 57 5.11 9.60 18.49
C ASP A 57 6.33 9.08 19.29
N TYR A 58 7.37 8.62 18.58
CA TYR A 58 8.63 8.24 19.20
C TYR A 58 9.33 9.40 19.88
N LEU A 59 9.41 10.58 19.22
CA LEU A 59 9.98 11.80 19.80
C LEU A 59 9.18 12.28 20.99
N GLN A 60 7.84 12.24 20.91
CA GLN A 60 6.97 12.56 22.05
C GLN A 60 7.21 11.63 23.23
N SER A 61 7.36 10.32 22.99
CA SER A 61 7.64 9.36 24.06
C SER A 61 8.99 9.59 24.75
N LYS A 62 10.00 10.07 24.01
CA LYS A 62 11.27 10.53 24.60
C LYS A 62 11.09 11.79 25.44
N ALA A 63 10.31 12.73 24.95
CA ALA A 63 10.02 13.96 25.67
C ALA A 63 9.24 13.68 26.97
N ALA A 64 8.42 12.62 27.02
CA ALA A 64 7.75 12.19 28.24
C ALA A 64 8.69 11.68 29.36
N LEU A 65 9.98 11.51 29.06
CA LEU A 65 11.02 11.28 30.09
C LEU A 65 11.55 12.57 30.71
N LEU A 66 11.17 13.75 30.22
CA LEU A 66 11.55 15.05 30.72
C LEU A 66 10.44 15.64 31.62
N PRO A 67 10.75 16.62 32.46
CA PRO A 67 9.73 17.33 33.20
C PRO A 67 8.76 18.09 32.28
N SER A 68 7.47 18.09 32.63
CA SER A 68 6.48 18.97 32.01
C SER A 68 6.31 20.24 32.86
N LEU A 69 6.09 21.36 32.22
CA LEU A 69 5.81 22.65 32.85
C LEU A 69 4.47 23.20 32.33
N ASN A 70 3.56 23.45 33.26
CA ASN A 70 2.23 23.97 32.94
C ASN A 70 1.96 25.24 33.74
N ALA A 71 1.44 26.26 33.05
CA ALA A 71 0.89 27.46 33.68
C ALA A 71 -0.64 27.37 33.63
N SER A 72 -1.29 27.65 34.73
CA SER A 72 -2.75 27.64 34.80
C SER A 72 -3.28 28.81 35.63
N THR A 73 -4.46 29.29 35.25
CA THR A 73 -5.22 30.26 36.02
C THR A 73 -6.67 29.75 36.10
N ASN A 74 -7.25 29.89 37.25
CA ASN A 74 -8.66 29.60 37.48
C ASN A 74 -9.31 30.83 38.09
N GLN A 75 -10.38 31.30 37.48
CA GLN A 75 -11.13 32.48 37.90
C GLN A 75 -12.55 32.05 38.18
N ASN A 76 -12.97 32.19 39.41
CA ASN A 76 -14.27 31.75 39.89
C ASN A 76 -15.06 32.90 40.55
N VAL A 77 -16.29 33.11 40.12
CA VAL A 77 -17.24 33.98 40.72
C VAL A 77 -18.30 33.12 41.41
N SER A 78 -18.48 33.31 42.72
CA SER A 78 -19.43 32.54 43.52
C SER A 78 -20.50 33.45 44.10
N TYR A 79 -21.75 33.00 44.13
CA TYR A 79 -22.86 33.60 44.82
C TYR A 79 -23.40 32.71 45.90
N THR A 80 -23.38 33.18 47.15
CA THR A 80 -23.84 32.44 48.35
C THR A 80 -25.00 33.16 49.01
N PRO A 81 -26.26 32.88 48.61
CA PRO A 81 -27.43 33.71 49.02
C PRO A 81 -27.74 33.63 50.50
N TRP A 82 -27.33 32.56 51.20
CA TRP A 82 -27.74 32.29 52.58
C TRP A 82 -26.67 32.64 53.63
N VAL A 83 -25.46 32.96 53.24
CA VAL A 83 -24.35 33.31 54.13
C VAL A 83 -24.26 34.81 54.28
N SER A 84 -24.53 35.33 55.46
CA SER A 84 -24.43 36.77 55.77
C SER A 84 -23.25 37.07 56.70
N SER A 85 -22.74 36.10 57.44
CA SER A 85 -21.59 36.29 58.35
C SER A 85 -20.88 34.95 58.58
N GLY A 86 -19.56 34.96 58.72
CA GLY A 86 -18.68 33.86 59.13
C GLY A 86 -18.00 34.17 60.44
N ILE A 87 -17.46 33.16 61.11
CA ILE A 87 -16.64 33.31 62.32
C ILE A 87 -15.17 33.26 61.87
N SER A 88 -14.32 34.16 62.36
CA SER A 88 -12.89 34.08 62.09
C SER A 88 -12.27 32.83 62.73
N SER A 89 -11.12 32.39 62.29
CA SER A 89 -10.47 31.15 62.72
C SER A 89 -10.09 31.16 64.22
N ASP A 90 -10.03 32.34 64.84
CA ASP A 90 -9.80 32.51 66.27
C ASP A 90 -11.10 32.54 67.09
N GLY A 91 -12.26 32.49 66.47
CA GLY A 91 -13.57 32.39 67.11
C GLY A 91 -14.11 33.70 67.70
N TYR A 92 -13.38 34.80 67.62
CA TYR A 92 -13.73 36.04 68.33
C TYR A 92 -14.35 37.17 67.50
N ALA A 93 -14.25 37.10 66.18
CA ALA A 93 -14.77 38.12 65.31
C ALA A 93 -15.75 37.57 64.24
N LYS A 94 -16.90 38.26 64.08
CA LYS A 94 -17.79 38.00 62.93
C LYS A 94 -17.23 38.71 61.69
N ALA A 95 -16.89 37.92 60.70
CA ALA A 95 -16.51 38.46 59.38
C ALA A 95 -17.75 38.58 58.48
N SER A 96 -17.97 39.75 57.88
CA SER A 96 -18.98 39.90 56.79
C SER A 96 -18.49 39.20 55.56
N ILE A 97 -19.31 38.34 55.00
CA ILE A 97 -19.03 37.65 53.74
C ILE A 97 -19.92 38.23 52.68
N ASP A 98 -19.30 38.77 51.62
CA ASP A 98 -20.06 39.24 50.47
C ASP A 98 -20.83 38.07 49.81
N LYS A 99 -22.10 38.33 49.46
CA LYS A 99 -22.92 37.32 48.79
C LYS A 99 -22.36 36.94 47.43
N VAL A 100 -21.73 37.87 46.77
CA VAL A 100 -21.02 37.65 45.50
C VAL A 100 -19.55 37.89 45.78
N TYR A 101 -18.73 36.92 45.48
CA TYR A 101 -17.29 37.06 45.64
C TYR A 101 -16.54 36.39 44.49
N TYR A 102 -15.40 36.91 44.19
CA TYR A 102 -14.47 36.46 43.16
C TYR A 102 -13.25 35.81 43.84
N ASN A 103 -12.79 34.69 43.26
CA ASN A 103 -11.53 34.06 43.60
C ASN A 103 -10.74 33.79 42.34
N GLY A 104 -9.48 34.22 42.31
CA GLY A 104 -8.51 33.91 41.25
C GLY A 104 -7.39 33.05 41.84
N SER A 105 -6.99 32.00 41.09
CA SER A 105 -5.76 31.26 41.37
C SER A 105 -4.86 31.25 40.15
N TYR A 106 -3.57 31.37 40.40
CA TYR A 106 -2.53 31.44 39.39
C TYR A 106 -1.43 30.45 39.78
N SER A 107 -1.03 29.56 38.88
CA SER A 107 0.01 28.61 39.17
C SER A 107 0.91 28.32 37.96
N VAL A 108 2.17 28.04 38.25
CA VAL A 108 3.11 27.43 37.32
C VAL A 108 3.70 26.21 38.00
N MET A 109 3.40 25.03 37.44
CA MET A 109 3.75 23.73 38.05
C MET A 109 4.59 22.90 37.09
N GLY A 110 5.72 22.42 37.57
CA GLY A 110 6.55 21.41 36.91
C GLY A 110 6.25 20.02 37.51
N ASN A 111 6.08 19.04 36.64
CA ASN A 111 5.86 17.64 37.03
C ASN A 111 6.89 16.75 36.34
N TYR A 112 7.46 15.82 37.11
CA TYR A 112 8.45 14.88 36.62
C TYR A 112 8.22 13.48 37.17
N THR A 113 8.08 12.50 36.30
CA THR A 113 8.01 11.10 36.70
C THR A 113 9.41 10.53 36.85
N ILE A 114 9.89 10.36 38.08
CA ILE A 114 11.23 9.81 38.35
C ILE A 114 11.27 8.32 38.00
N TRP A 115 10.24 7.57 38.39
CA TRP A 115 10.16 6.14 38.12
C TRP A 115 8.70 5.64 38.16
N ASN A 116 8.34 4.77 37.22
CA ASN A 116 7.02 4.16 37.12
C ASN A 116 7.10 2.69 36.65
N GLY A 117 7.99 1.92 37.26
CA GLY A 117 8.18 0.52 36.86
C GLY A 117 8.77 0.37 35.44
N ASN A 118 9.51 1.35 34.95
CA ASN A 118 10.05 1.45 33.59
C ASN A 118 8.97 1.57 32.48
N LYS A 119 7.73 1.88 32.82
CA LYS A 119 6.64 2.05 31.84
C LYS A 119 7.01 3.03 30.74
N ASN A 120 7.44 4.26 31.09
CA ASN A 120 7.82 5.29 30.12
C ASN A 120 9.02 4.85 29.26
N ARG A 121 10.04 4.20 29.84
CA ARG A 121 11.19 3.70 29.07
C ARG A 121 10.81 2.59 28.09
N ASN A 122 9.90 1.69 28.49
CA ASN A 122 9.38 0.65 27.60
C ASN A 122 8.47 1.25 26.51
N GLN A 123 7.74 2.34 26.81
CA GLN A 123 6.96 3.08 25.82
C GLN A 123 7.84 3.68 24.72
N VAL A 124 9.01 4.24 25.09
CA VAL A 124 9.99 4.75 24.12
C VAL A 124 10.47 3.63 23.19
N LYS A 125 10.77 2.45 23.75
CA LYS A 125 11.17 1.29 22.93
C LYS A 125 10.03 0.82 22.03
N LEU A 126 8.80 0.78 22.54
CA LEU A 126 7.61 0.40 21.79
C LEU A 126 7.39 1.34 20.60
N ASN A 127 7.46 2.66 20.83
CA ASN A 127 7.24 3.63 19.78
C ASN A 127 8.40 3.63 18.74
N LYS A 128 9.63 3.27 19.17
CA LYS A 128 10.71 3.02 18.20
C LYS A 128 10.38 1.83 17.29
N LEU A 129 9.95 0.70 17.85
CA LEU A 129 9.53 -0.46 17.06
C LEU A 129 8.31 -0.15 16.17
N ALA A 130 7.42 0.75 16.60
CA ALA A 130 6.31 1.21 15.78
C ALA A 130 6.79 2.02 14.55
N THR A 131 7.87 2.81 14.69
CA THR A 131 8.51 3.48 13.55
C THR A 131 9.13 2.46 12.58
N ASP A 132 9.81 1.44 13.12
CA ASP A 132 10.41 0.37 12.32
C ASP A 132 9.30 -0.46 11.61
N ALA A 133 8.16 -0.70 12.27
CA ALA A 133 7.00 -1.36 11.68
C ALA A 133 6.42 -0.55 10.49
N ALA A 134 6.27 0.77 10.64
CA ALA A 134 5.77 1.63 9.56
C ALA A 134 6.73 1.64 8.35
N GLU A 135 8.03 1.45 8.54
CA GLU A 135 8.99 1.25 7.46
C GLU A 135 8.78 -0.08 6.73
N LEU A 136 8.57 -1.17 7.48
CA LEU A 136 8.28 -2.49 6.92
C LEU A 136 6.95 -2.51 6.17
N ASP A 137 5.92 -1.80 6.66
CA ASP A 137 4.64 -1.65 5.97
C ASP A 137 4.81 -0.88 4.64
N SER A 138 5.66 0.15 4.62
CA SER A 138 6.00 0.85 3.37
C SER A 138 6.73 -0.06 2.39
N ALA A 139 7.66 -0.90 2.85
CA ALA A 139 8.36 -1.88 2.02
C ALA A 139 7.40 -2.96 1.48
N THR A 140 6.47 -3.44 2.29
CA THR A 140 5.42 -4.38 1.87
C THR A 140 4.55 -3.77 0.78
N GLN A 141 4.11 -2.52 0.95
CA GLN A 141 3.31 -1.81 -0.05
C GLN A 141 4.09 -1.60 -1.36
N ALA A 142 5.39 -1.32 -1.28
CA ALA A 142 6.26 -1.19 -2.45
C ALA A 142 6.34 -2.51 -3.24
N GLN A 143 6.47 -3.66 -2.56
CA GLN A 143 6.46 -4.97 -3.22
C GLN A 143 5.11 -5.29 -3.86
N ASN A 144 3.99 -4.98 -3.21
CA ASN A 144 2.66 -5.17 -3.77
C ASN A 144 2.44 -4.35 -5.05
N ILE A 145 2.94 -3.12 -5.09
CA ILE A 145 2.88 -2.26 -6.28
C ILE A 145 3.72 -2.85 -7.41
N GLN A 146 4.93 -3.35 -7.11
CA GLN A 146 5.80 -3.99 -8.11
C GLN A 146 5.13 -5.24 -8.72
N GLU A 147 4.52 -6.08 -7.89
CA GLU A 147 3.78 -7.27 -8.35
C GLU A 147 2.63 -6.89 -9.29
N GLN A 148 1.81 -5.91 -8.92
CA GLN A 148 0.69 -5.44 -9.74
C GLN A 148 1.17 -4.84 -11.08
N ILE A 149 2.26 -4.06 -11.08
CA ILE A 149 2.85 -3.51 -12.30
C ILE A 149 3.31 -4.63 -13.22
N ALA A 150 4.02 -5.65 -12.69
CA ALA A 150 4.52 -6.74 -13.49
C ALA A 150 3.39 -7.56 -14.14
N GLN A 151 2.33 -7.83 -13.38
CA GLN A 151 1.14 -8.54 -13.89
C GLN A 151 0.48 -7.74 -15.03
N LEU A 152 0.23 -6.45 -14.82
CA LEU A 152 -0.37 -5.59 -15.85
C LEU A 152 0.55 -5.42 -17.06
N TYR A 153 1.86 -5.28 -16.85
CA TYR A 153 2.82 -5.13 -17.93
C TYR A 153 2.83 -6.37 -18.86
N VAL A 154 2.90 -7.57 -18.27
CA VAL A 154 2.83 -8.82 -19.06
C VAL A 154 1.47 -8.98 -19.74
N GLN A 155 0.38 -8.56 -19.10
CA GLN A 155 -0.95 -8.57 -19.71
C GLN A 155 -1.06 -7.63 -20.92
N ILE A 156 -0.40 -6.46 -20.86
CA ILE A 156 -0.34 -5.54 -22.02
C ILE A 156 0.51 -6.17 -23.14
N LEU A 157 1.66 -6.78 -22.82
CA LEU A 157 2.49 -7.48 -23.81
C LEU A 157 1.70 -8.56 -24.53
N TYR A 158 1.07 -9.47 -23.79
CA TYR A 158 0.20 -10.50 -24.34
C TYR A 158 -0.88 -9.92 -25.24
N SER A 159 -1.63 -8.92 -24.74
CA SER A 159 -2.74 -8.34 -25.49
C SER A 159 -2.29 -7.60 -26.73
N THR A 160 -1.09 -7.03 -26.72
CA THR A 160 -0.52 -6.34 -27.90
C THR A 160 -0.15 -7.33 -29.00
N GLU A 161 0.52 -8.44 -28.66
CA GLU A 161 0.80 -9.50 -29.65
C GLU A 161 -0.49 -10.19 -30.14
N ALA A 162 -1.52 -10.29 -29.30
CA ALA A 162 -2.82 -10.84 -29.69
C ALA A 162 -3.51 -9.97 -30.77
N ILE A 163 -3.25 -8.66 -30.83
CA ILE A 163 -3.73 -7.81 -31.93
C ILE A 163 -3.15 -8.27 -33.28
N ASP A 164 -1.88 -8.61 -33.33
CA ASP A 164 -1.23 -9.05 -34.58
C ASP A 164 -1.84 -10.36 -35.08
N VAL A 165 -2.12 -11.30 -34.16
CA VAL A 165 -2.80 -12.56 -34.49
C VAL A 165 -4.22 -12.29 -35.02
N THR A 166 -4.97 -11.37 -34.43
CA THR A 166 -6.33 -11.04 -34.93
C THR A 166 -6.30 -10.28 -36.24
N LYS A 167 -5.32 -9.38 -36.46
CA LYS A 167 -5.10 -8.70 -37.75
C LYS A 167 -4.72 -9.64 -38.87
N GLU A 168 -3.88 -10.65 -38.59
CA GLU A 168 -3.56 -11.71 -39.54
C GLU A 168 -4.81 -12.50 -39.92
N SER A 169 -5.66 -12.83 -38.96
CA SER A 169 -6.95 -13.48 -39.20
C SER A 169 -7.86 -12.64 -40.09
N LEU A 170 -7.96 -11.32 -39.82
CA LEU A 170 -8.74 -10.39 -40.63
C LEU A 170 -8.21 -10.31 -42.05
N ALA A 171 -6.90 -10.18 -42.23
CA ALA A 171 -6.27 -10.13 -43.57
C ALA A 171 -6.55 -11.42 -44.39
N SER A 172 -6.58 -12.56 -43.68
CA SER A 172 -6.97 -13.84 -44.33
C SER A 172 -8.45 -13.84 -44.77
N SER A 173 -9.35 -13.34 -43.92
CA SER A 173 -10.80 -13.22 -44.26
C SER A 173 -11.03 -12.26 -45.42
N GLN A 174 -10.32 -11.13 -45.46
CA GLN A 174 -10.42 -10.18 -46.56
C GLN A 174 -10.02 -10.84 -47.92
N LYS A 175 -8.90 -11.56 -47.94
CA LYS A 175 -8.49 -12.32 -49.11
C LYS A 175 -9.50 -13.38 -49.55
N ASN A 176 -10.13 -14.06 -48.59
CA ASN A 176 -11.13 -15.08 -48.86
C ASN A 176 -12.42 -14.44 -49.39
N GLU A 177 -12.86 -13.29 -48.86
CA GLU A 177 -14.01 -12.54 -49.38
C GLU A 177 -13.77 -12.04 -50.80
N GLU A 178 -12.62 -11.44 -51.09
CA GLU A 178 -12.22 -10.98 -52.45
C GLU A 178 -12.29 -12.13 -53.45
N ARG A 179 -11.71 -13.30 -53.10
CA ARG A 179 -11.81 -14.50 -53.92
C ARG A 179 -13.26 -14.98 -54.10
N GLY A 180 -14.06 -14.95 -53.05
CA GLY A 180 -15.47 -15.30 -53.11
C GLY A 180 -16.25 -14.41 -54.06
N GLN A 181 -15.99 -13.10 -54.06
CA GLN A 181 -16.58 -12.15 -55.01
C GLN A 181 -16.24 -12.50 -56.47
N GLU A 182 -14.99 -12.85 -56.74
CA GLU A 182 -14.57 -13.28 -58.08
C GLU A 182 -15.23 -14.61 -58.48
N MET A 183 -15.31 -15.60 -57.57
CA MET A 183 -15.95 -16.88 -57.82
C MET A 183 -17.46 -16.74 -58.11
N VAL A 184 -18.15 -15.80 -57.42
CA VAL A 184 -19.58 -15.51 -57.73
C VAL A 184 -19.72 -14.87 -59.12
N LYS A 185 -18.83 -13.94 -59.49
CA LYS A 185 -18.83 -13.30 -60.85
C LYS A 185 -18.73 -14.31 -61.98
N ILE A 186 -17.93 -15.36 -61.81
CA ILE A 186 -17.73 -16.43 -62.79
C ILE A 186 -18.66 -17.62 -62.58
N GLY A 187 -19.65 -17.52 -61.67
CA GLY A 187 -20.66 -18.55 -61.45
C GLY A 187 -20.17 -19.81 -60.70
N LYS A 188 -18.98 -19.77 -60.07
CA LYS A 188 -18.40 -20.90 -59.34
C LYS A 188 -18.75 -20.94 -57.84
N MET A 189 -19.42 -19.93 -57.33
CA MET A 189 -19.85 -19.81 -55.91
C MET A 189 -21.23 -19.21 -55.83
N SER A 190 -22.03 -19.64 -54.82
CA SER A 190 -23.33 -19.06 -54.52
C SER A 190 -23.23 -17.70 -53.84
N LYS A 191 -24.22 -16.83 -54.03
CA LYS A 191 -24.34 -15.55 -53.27
C LYS A 191 -24.49 -15.80 -51.76
N ALA A 192 -25.07 -16.93 -51.35
CA ALA A 192 -25.18 -17.33 -49.94
C ALA A 192 -23.81 -17.62 -49.33
N ASP A 193 -22.94 -18.31 -50.05
CA ASP A 193 -21.58 -18.58 -49.59
C ASP A 193 -20.75 -17.29 -49.49
N LEU A 194 -20.88 -16.37 -50.47
CA LEU A 194 -20.24 -15.07 -50.40
C LEU A 194 -20.70 -14.29 -49.13
N ALA A 195 -22.02 -14.31 -48.85
CA ALA A 195 -22.53 -13.65 -47.64
C ALA A 195 -21.93 -14.21 -46.36
N GLN A 196 -21.62 -15.52 -46.28
CA GLN A 196 -20.91 -16.11 -45.13
C GLN A 196 -19.45 -15.61 -45.04
N LEU A 197 -18.72 -15.45 -46.17
CA LEU A 197 -17.36 -14.85 -46.15
C LEU A 197 -17.37 -13.40 -45.70
N THR A 198 -18.36 -12.61 -46.16
CA THR A 198 -18.54 -11.23 -45.73
C THR A 198 -18.85 -11.14 -44.22
N ALA A 199 -19.72 -12.04 -43.72
CA ALA A 199 -20.02 -12.12 -42.27
C ALA A 199 -18.77 -12.48 -41.44
N GLN A 200 -17.96 -13.42 -41.93
CA GLN A 200 -16.70 -13.80 -41.25
C GLN A 200 -15.69 -12.64 -41.22
N ARG A 201 -15.52 -11.93 -42.33
CA ARG A 201 -14.64 -10.75 -42.36
C ARG A 201 -15.13 -9.66 -41.37
N ALA A 202 -16.42 -9.40 -41.32
CA ALA A 202 -16.99 -8.42 -40.41
C ALA A 202 -16.80 -8.85 -38.93
N GLN A 203 -16.92 -10.17 -38.64
CA GLN A 203 -16.65 -10.68 -37.29
C GLN A 203 -15.16 -10.52 -36.92
N ASP A 204 -14.24 -10.79 -37.86
CA ASP A 204 -12.82 -10.61 -37.60
C ASP A 204 -12.42 -9.13 -37.41
N GLU A 205 -13.06 -8.23 -38.15
CA GLU A 205 -12.90 -6.77 -37.97
C GLU A 205 -13.36 -6.34 -36.55
N TYR A 206 -14.53 -6.85 -36.10
CA TYR A 206 -15.00 -6.63 -34.73
C TYR A 206 -13.97 -7.15 -33.71
N ASN A 207 -13.42 -8.34 -33.90
CA ASN A 207 -12.43 -8.94 -32.99
C ASN A 207 -11.14 -8.10 -32.91
N VAL A 208 -10.70 -7.47 -34.01
CA VAL A 208 -9.55 -6.55 -34.00
C VAL A 208 -9.86 -5.32 -33.16
N VAL A 209 -11.02 -4.70 -33.33
CA VAL A 209 -11.44 -3.54 -32.53
C VAL A 209 -11.51 -3.87 -31.04
N GLU A 210 -12.05 -5.05 -30.70
CA GLU A 210 -12.10 -5.54 -29.31
C GLU A 210 -10.70 -5.74 -28.74
N ALA A 211 -9.78 -6.38 -29.47
CA ALA A 211 -8.40 -6.58 -29.06
C ALA A 211 -7.66 -5.25 -28.81
N GLU A 212 -7.83 -4.27 -29.73
CA GLU A 212 -7.24 -2.93 -29.57
C GLU A 212 -7.81 -2.19 -28.34
N ASN A 213 -9.12 -2.34 -28.09
CA ASN A 213 -9.74 -1.75 -26.91
C ASN A 213 -9.23 -2.38 -25.60
N ASN A 214 -9.01 -3.70 -25.59
CA ASN A 214 -8.44 -4.40 -24.42
C ASN A 214 -7.04 -3.87 -24.09
N VAL A 215 -6.16 -3.66 -25.06
CA VAL A 215 -4.85 -3.05 -24.85
C VAL A 215 -4.97 -1.64 -24.28
N LYS A 216 -5.87 -0.81 -24.83
CA LYS A 216 -6.12 0.54 -24.30
C LYS A 216 -6.59 0.50 -22.83
N ASN A 217 -7.44 -0.45 -22.48
CA ASN A 217 -7.94 -0.60 -21.11
C ASN A 217 -6.83 -1.05 -20.14
N TYR A 218 -5.98 -2.01 -20.51
CA TYR A 218 -4.85 -2.40 -19.66
C TYR A 218 -3.82 -1.28 -19.52
N LYS A 219 -3.51 -0.53 -20.59
CA LYS A 219 -2.67 0.67 -20.51
C LYS A 219 -3.29 1.72 -19.58
N ARG A 220 -4.62 1.92 -19.61
CA ARG A 220 -5.34 2.81 -18.67
C ARG A 220 -5.16 2.34 -17.22
N GLN A 221 -5.31 1.04 -16.94
CA GLN A 221 -5.11 0.49 -15.58
C GLN A 221 -3.66 0.68 -15.11
N LEU A 222 -2.68 0.50 -16.00
CA LEU A 222 -1.28 0.76 -15.67
C LEU A 222 -1.04 2.25 -15.39
N LYS A 223 -1.57 3.16 -16.21
CA LYS A 223 -1.53 4.62 -15.94
C LYS A 223 -2.13 4.98 -14.58
N GLU A 224 -3.26 4.38 -14.21
CA GLU A 224 -3.91 4.57 -12.92
C GLU A 224 -3.00 4.13 -11.76
N LEU A 225 -2.35 2.97 -11.87
CA LEU A 225 -1.41 2.47 -10.87
C LEU A 225 -0.16 3.36 -10.76
N LEU A 226 0.30 3.91 -11.89
CA LEU A 226 1.39 4.89 -11.97
C LEU A 226 0.98 6.30 -11.54
N GLN A 227 -0.32 6.57 -11.31
CA GLN A 227 -0.86 7.90 -11.01
C GLN A 227 -0.61 8.93 -12.14
N ILE A 228 -0.63 8.48 -13.39
CA ILE A 228 -0.47 9.33 -14.57
C ILE A 228 -1.85 9.76 -15.06
N THR A 229 -2.17 11.07 -14.92
CA THR A 229 -3.48 11.65 -15.29
C THR A 229 -3.43 12.53 -16.53
N ASN A 230 -2.25 12.73 -17.11
CA ASN A 230 -2.11 13.52 -18.35
C ASN A 230 -2.63 12.78 -19.58
N GLU A 231 -2.95 13.57 -20.64
CA GLU A 231 -3.41 13.04 -21.92
C GLU A 231 -2.26 12.62 -22.87
N GLU A 232 -1.01 12.71 -22.41
CA GLU A 232 0.14 12.30 -23.21
C GLU A 232 0.04 10.83 -23.63
N ALA A 233 0.49 10.55 -24.85
CA ALA A 233 0.53 9.20 -25.38
C ALA A 233 1.43 8.31 -24.49
N PHE A 234 0.81 7.30 -23.88
CA PHE A 234 1.48 6.34 -23.03
C PHE A 234 1.63 5.02 -23.76
N ASP A 235 2.87 4.56 -23.90
CA ASP A 235 3.17 3.26 -24.47
C ASP A 235 4.26 2.53 -23.68
N ILE A 236 4.29 1.20 -23.79
CA ILE A 236 5.30 0.37 -23.15
C ILE A 236 6.31 -0.15 -24.17
N VAL A 237 7.52 -0.42 -23.68
CA VAL A 237 8.53 -1.14 -24.47
C VAL A 237 8.08 -2.59 -24.63
N ILE A 238 8.02 -3.08 -25.86
CA ILE A 238 7.77 -4.49 -26.16
C ILE A 238 9.14 -5.19 -26.26
N PRO A 239 9.59 -5.91 -25.22
CA PRO A 239 10.84 -6.65 -25.28
C PRO A 239 10.69 -7.81 -26.27
N ASN A 240 11.78 -8.20 -26.92
CA ASN A 240 11.78 -9.40 -27.74
C ASN A 240 11.66 -10.65 -26.84
N THR A 241 10.45 -11.14 -26.67
CA THR A 241 10.16 -12.33 -25.87
C THR A 241 10.48 -13.59 -26.66
N THR A 242 11.49 -14.33 -26.23
CA THR A 242 11.89 -15.59 -26.87
C THR A 242 11.19 -16.79 -26.24
N ASP A 243 11.06 -17.88 -26.98
CA ASP A 243 10.54 -19.16 -26.47
C ASP A 243 11.42 -19.70 -25.33
N ALA A 244 12.73 -19.42 -25.36
CA ALA A 244 13.66 -19.81 -24.31
C ALA A 244 13.29 -19.19 -22.94
N MET A 245 12.78 -17.96 -22.91
CA MET A 245 12.30 -17.30 -21.69
C MET A 245 11.10 -18.00 -21.08
N ALA A 246 10.17 -18.47 -21.93
CA ALA A 246 8.99 -19.22 -21.47
C ALA A 246 9.33 -20.65 -20.99
N LEU A 247 10.45 -21.21 -21.45
CA LEU A 247 10.91 -22.55 -21.14
C LEU A 247 12.10 -22.58 -20.15
N GLU A 248 12.38 -21.47 -19.50
CA GLU A 248 13.42 -21.39 -18.49
C GLU A 248 13.15 -22.34 -17.31
N GLN A 249 14.20 -22.78 -16.65
CA GLN A 249 14.09 -23.73 -15.55
C GLN A 249 13.29 -23.15 -14.38
N ILE A 250 12.25 -23.86 -13.96
CA ILE A 250 11.43 -23.48 -12.82
C ILE A 250 12.20 -23.75 -11.52
N PRO A 251 12.35 -22.75 -10.63
CA PRO A 251 13.06 -22.94 -9.36
C PRO A 251 12.31 -23.94 -8.45
N ALA A 252 13.04 -24.58 -7.54
CA ALA A 252 12.44 -25.52 -6.59
C ALA A 252 11.52 -24.80 -5.60
N LEU A 253 10.29 -25.28 -5.42
CA LEU A 253 9.25 -24.71 -4.57
C LEU A 253 9.78 -24.38 -3.15
N ASN A 254 10.41 -25.35 -2.49
CA ASN A 254 10.92 -25.19 -1.13
C ASN A 254 12.04 -24.14 -1.04
N GLY A 255 12.86 -23.99 -2.10
CA GLY A 255 13.91 -22.98 -2.15
C GLY A 255 13.34 -21.56 -2.24
N VAL A 256 12.32 -21.37 -3.09
CA VAL A 256 11.62 -20.08 -3.22
C VAL A 256 10.91 -19.73 -1.91
N TYR A 257 10.22 -20.68 -1.29
CA TYR A 257 9.52 -20.46 -0.02
C TYR A 257 10.47 -20.07 1.12
N ALA A 258 11.59 -20.79 1.27
CA ALA A 258 12.58 -20.47 2.30
C ALA A 258 13.17 -19.06 2.10
N ALA A 259 13.56 -18.71 0.87
CA ALA A 259 14.07 -17.39 0.55
C ALA A 259 13.01 -16.28 0.79
N ALA A 260 11.75 -16.54 0.45
CA ALA A 260 10.66 -15.58 0.68
C ALA A 260 10.42 -15.33 2.17
N LEU A 261 10.48 -16.34 3.02
CA LEU A 261 10.35 -16.18 4.48
C LEU A 261 11.43 -15.24 5.07
N ASP A 262 12.66 -15.29 4.53
CA ASP A 262 13.76 -14.46 5.03
C ASP A 262 13.73 -13.03 4.45
N ASN A 263 13.34 -12.90 3.17
CA ASN A 263 13.48 -11.64 2.46
C ASN A 263 12.26 -10.73 2.57
N ARG A 264 11.04 -11.28 2.69
CA ARG A 264 9.82 -10.48 2.61
C ARG A 264 9.56 -9.65 3.87
N PRO A 265 9.26 -8.35 3.70
CA PRO A 265 9.10 -7.42 4.82
C PRO A 265 7.91 -7.75 5.73
N GLU A 266 6.85 -8.41 5.22
CA GLU A 266 5.70 -8.78 6.04
C GLU A 266 6.07 -9.76 7.17
N PHE A 267 7.02 -10.69 6.98
CA PHE A 267 7.47 -11.60 8.06
C PHE A 267 8.33 -10.88 9.09
N LYS A 268 9.13 -9.90 8.66
CA LYS A 268 9.86 -9.01 9.57
C LYS A 268 8.89 -8.13 10.37
N SER A 269 7.77 -7.71 9.77
CA SER A 269 6.69 -6.98 10.45
C SER A 269 6.07 -7.83 11.56
N TYR A 270 5.78 -9.12 11.33
CA TYR A 270 5.29 -10.02 12.39
C TYR A 270 6.29 -10.20 13.54
N GLN A 271 7.59 -10.32 13.25
CA GLN A 271 8.63 -10.39 14.28
C GLN A 271 8.65 -9.09 15.12
N ASN A 272 8.60 -7.95 14.45
CA ASN A 272 8.51 -6.64 15.11
C ASN A 272 7.23 -6.52 15.98
N GLN A 273 6.07 -6.98 15.51
CA GLN A 273 4.83 -7.01 16.29
C GLN A 273 4.93 -7.88 17.53
N LEU A 274 5.62 -9.02 17.47
CA LEU A 274 5.88 -9.86 18.64
C LEU A 274 6.74 -9.13 19.67
N GLU A 275 7.81 -8.44 19.26
CA GLU A 275 8.65 -7.63 20.13
C GLU A 275 7.88 -6.46 20.75
N GLN A 276 7.05 -5.76 19.97
CA GLN A 276 6.15 -4.72 20.47
C GLN A 276 5.20 -5.27 21.55
N ASN A 277 4.65 -6.46 21.31
CA ASN A 277 3.74 -7.07 22.26
C ASN A 277 4.44 -7.53 23.55
N ASP A 278 5.69 -8.01 23.46
CA ASP A 278 6.51 -8.32 24.64
C ASP A 278 6.78 -7.04 25.47
N LEU A 279 6.95 -5.88 24.84
CA LEU A 279 7.01 -4.59 25.55
C LEU A 279 5.66 -4.19 26.15
N ASN A 280 4.55 -4.43 25.46
CA ASN A 280 3.21 -4.19 25.99
C ASN A 280 2.93 -5.01 27.25
N ILE A 281 3.39 -6.27 27.31
CA ILE A 281 3.32 -7.10 28.51
C ILE A 281 4.15 -6.49 29.66
N LYS A 282 5.35 -5.95 29.37
CA LYS A 282 6.19 -5.27 30.37
C LYS A 282 5.54 -3.97 30.86
N ILE A 283 4.96 -3.19 29.96
CA ILE A 283 4.21 -1.96 30.26
C ILE A 283 3.00 -2.27 31.13
N ALA A 284 2.24 -3.31 30.80
CA ALA A 284 1.09 -3.74 31.60
C ALA A 284 1.52 -4.21 32.99
N LYS A 285 2.60 -4.98 33.12
CA LYS A 285 3.15 -5.43 34.42
C LYS A 285 3.61 -4.28 35.29
N ALA A 286 4.05 -3.16 34.72
CA ALA A 286 4.48 -1.98 35.46
C ALA A 286 3.34 -1.35 36.30
N GLY A 287 2.07 -1.60 35.94
CA GLY A 287 0.92 -1.15 36.75
C GLY A 287 0.89 -1.67 38.19
N LYS A 288 1.60 -2.77 38.49
CA LYS A 288 1.73 -3.29 39.87
C LYS A 288 2.87 -2.64 40.66
N LEU A 289 3.71 -1.86 40.03
CA LEU A 289 4.90 -1.29 40.62
C LEU A 289 4.61 0.13 41.13
N PRO A 290 5.33 0.60 42.17
CA PRO A 290 5.21 1.98 42.62
C PRO A 290 5.48 2.99 41.53
N THR A 291 4.84 4.15 41.61
CA THR A 291 5.17 5.33 40.82
C THR A 291 5.76 6.40 41.71
N ILE A 292 6.94 6.91 41.37
CA ILE A 292 7.65 7.97 42.06
C ILE A 292 7.63 9.21 41.14
N SER A 293 7.04 10.29 41.64
CA SER A 293 6.95 11.57 40.90
C SER A 293 7.50 12.71 41.76
N ALA A 294 8.10 13.69 41.14
CA ALA A 294 8.45 14.96 41.75
C ALA A 294 7.60 16.08 41.11
N ASN A 295 7.19 17.02 41.93
CA ASN A 295 6.54 18.24 41.49
C ASN A 295 7.18 19.44 42.16
N ALA A 296 7.27 20.55 41.43
CA ALA A 296 7.70 21.82 42.00
C ALA A 296 6.99 22.97 41.24
N GLY A 297 6.70 24.03 41.97
CA GLY A 297 6.01 25.13 41.31
C GLY A 297 5.80 26.34 42.19
N VAL A 298 5.19 27.32 41.60
CA VAL A 298 4.78 28.58 42.24
C VAL A 298 3.28 28.72 42.12
N THR A 299 2.66 29.18 43.16
CA THR A 299 1.22 29.47 43.21
C THR A 299 0.95 30.77 43.86
N THR A 300 -0.12 31.44 43.48
CA THR A 300 -0.66 32.58 44.21
C THR A 300 -2.16 32.65 43.98
N ASN A 301 -2.85 33.37 44.85
CA ASN A 301 -4.31 33.53 44.78
C ASN A 301 -4.75 34.95 45.11
N THR A 302 -5.90 35.33 44.60
CA THR A 302 -6.58 36.59 44.85
C THR A 302 -8.03 36.34 45.20
N THR A 303 -8.61 37.23 46.00
CA THR A 303 -10.05 37.16 46.35
C THR A 303 -10.60 38.57 46.52
N SER A 304 -11.86 38.79 46.16
CA SER A 304 -12.56 40.04 46.39
C SER A 304 -12.92 40.25 47.88
N MET A 305 -12.82 39.21 48.70
CA MET A 305 -13.05 39.30 50.13
C MET A 305 -11.89 39.95 50.89
N ASN A 306 -10.73 40.07 50.25
CA ASN A 306 -9.58 40.74 50.79
C ASN A 306 -9.55 42.19 50.24
N LYS A 307 -9.40 43.18 51.17
CA LYS A 307 -9.39 44.62 50.81
C LYS A 307 -8.08 45.08 50.14
N ASN A 308 -7.03 44.26 50.19
CA ASN A 308 -5.78 44.60 49.55
C ASN A 308 -5.95 44.60 48.00
N SER A 309 -5.17 45.42 47.36
CA SER A 309 -5.17 45.43 45.89
C SER A 309 -4.80 44.08 45.29
N TRP A 310 -5.21 43.82 44.06
CA TRP A 310 -4.86 42.59 43.34
C TRP A 310 -3.35 42.32 43.34
N ALA A 311 -2.56 43.38 43.07
CA ALA A 311 -1.10 43.25 43.02
C ALA A 311 -0.49 42.91 44.39
N GLU A 312 -1.04 43.49 45.46
CA GLU A 312 -0.62 43.16 46.85
C GLU A 312 -0.97 41.74 47.23
N GLN A 313 -2.14 41.26 46.85
CA GLN A 313 -2.55 39.87 47.10
C GLN A 313 -1.67 38.88 46.32
N ILE A 314 -1.36 39.14 45.04
CA ILE A 314 -0.43 38.32 44.24
C ILE A 314 0.92 38.18 44.97
N LYS A 315 1.46 39.29 45.50
CA LYS A 315 2.75 39.32 46.18
C LYS A 315 2.67 38.60 47.54
N THR A 316 1.64 38.90 48.32
CA THR A 316 1.49 38.41 49.70
C THR A 316 1.16 36.89 49.74
N ASN A 317 0.39 36.43 48.79
CA ASN A 317 -0.03 35.02 48.69
C ASN A 317 0.92 34.17 47.83
N PHE A 318 2.05 34.76 47.36
CA PHE A 318 3.03 34.02 46.56
C PHE A 318 3.67 32.91 47.37
N ASN A 319 3.55 31.71 46.87
CA ASN A 319 4.07 30.48 47.46
C ASN A 319 4.92 29.69 46.49
N VAL A 320 6.09 29.23 46.93
CA VAL A 320 6.95 28.30 46.19
C VAL A 320 7.00 27.00 46.93
N GLY A 321 6.66 25.95 46.26
CA GLY A 321 6.61 24.61 46.90
C GLY A 321 7.09 23.52 45.96
N GLY A 322 7.49 22.40 46.52
CA GLY A 322 7.85 21.21 45.77
C GLY A 322 7.77 19.96 46.68
N GLY A 323 7.62 18.82 46.05
CA GLY A 323 7.49 17.59 46.78
C GLY A 323 7.81 16.35 45.91
N ILE A 324 8.01 15.25 46.58
CA ILE A 324 8.10 13.92 45.98
C ILE A 324 6.91 13.11 46.45
N SER A 325 6.20 12.48 45.55
CA SER A 325 5.10 11.56 45.83
C SER A 325 5.46 10.16 45.41
N VAL A 326 5.13 9.19 46.27
CA VAL A 326 5.26 7.76 46.01
C VAL A 326 3.87 7.16 46.08
N SER A 327 3.38 6.65 44.95
CA SER A 327 2.08 5.98 44.87
C SER A 327 2.30 4.47 44.66
N VAL A 328 1.77 3.66 45.59
CA VAL A 328 1.87 2.19 45.55
C VAL A 328 0.47 1.61 45.39
N PRO A 329 0.14 0.96 44.28
CA PRO A 329 -1.16 0.33 44.11
C PRO A 329 -1.26 -0.92 44.97
N LEU A 330 -2.16 -0.92 45.99
CA LEU A 330 -2.39 -2.06 46.87
C LEU A 330 -3.50 -2.96 46.37
N PHE A 331 -4.57 -2.37 45.81
CA PHE A 331 -5.72 -3.09 45.27
C PHE A 331 -6.28 -2.34 44.05
N GLU A 332 -6.31 -2.99 42.92
CA GLU A 332 -6.64 -2.36 41.61
C GLU A 332 -7.86 -3.01 40.93
N ASN A 333 -8.76 -3.63 41.64
CA ASN A 333 -9.93 -4.31 41.07
C ASN A 333 -9.58 -5.20 39.85
N ARG A 334 -8.45 -5.91 39.91
CA ARG A 334 -7.93 -6.80 38.87
C ARG A 334 -7.47 -6.10 37.57
N GLN A 335 -7.42 -4.77 37.46
CA GLN A 335 -7.09 -4.03 36.23
C GLN A 335 -5.77 -4.49 35.63
N THR A 336 -4.68 -4.46 36.37
CA THR A 336 -3.34 -4.87 35.88
C THR A 336 -3.29 -6.34 35.49
N LYS A 337 -3.90 -7.25 36.30
CA LYS A 337 -3.94 -8.66 35.93
C LYS A 337 -4.67 -8.90 34.63
N THR A 338 -5.78 -8.21 34.41
CA THR A 338 -6.55 -8.29 33.16
C THR A 338 -5.76 -7.72 31.99
N ALA A 339 -5.08 -6.57 32.13
CA ALA A 339 -4.24 -5.97 31.11
C ALA A 339 -3.09 -6.90 30.71
N VAL A 340 -2.41 -7.52 31.65
CA VAL A 340 -1.34 -8.50 31.38
C VAL A 340 -1.89 -9.72 30.64
N ASN A 341 -3.02 -10.28 31.11
CA ASN A 341 -3.62 -11.45 30.45
C ASN A 341 -4.05 -11.13 29.01
N LYS A 342 -4.65 -9.94 28.76
CA LYS A 342 -5.02 -9.49 27.41
C LYS A 342 -3.80 -9.36 26.52
N ALA A 343 -2.70 -8.79 27.03
CA ALA A 343 -1.46 -8.67 26.26
C ALA A 343 -0.84 -10.05 25.92
N VAL A 344 -0.91 -11.02 26.86
CA VAL A 344 -0.47 -12.40 26.59
C VAL A 344 -1.34 -13.08 25.53
N ILE A 345 -2.66 -12.92 25.61
CA ILE A 345 -3.60 -13.45 24.59
C ILE A 345 -3.32 -12.81 23.23
N GLN A 346 -3.09 -11.49 23.20
CA GLN A 346 -2.74 -10.80 21.95
C GLN A 346 -1.45 -11.34 21.32
N ARG A 347 -0.44 -11.65 22.15
CA ARG A 347 0.79 -12.29 21.67
C ARG A 347 0.53 -13.65 21.02
N GLN A 348 -0.37 -14.45 21.61
CA GLN A 348 -0.77 -15.73 21.04
C GLN A 348 -1.52 -15.55 19.71
N SER A 349 -2.39 -14.53 19.62
CA SER A 349 -3.06 -14.18 18.36
C SER A 349 -2.05 -13.85 17.26
N ILE A 350 -1.06 -13.00 17.54
CA ILE A 350 -0.01 -12.64 16.57
C ILE A 350 0.78 -13.88 16.08
N LEU A 351 1.05 -14.84 16.96
CA LEU A 351 1.70 -16.11 16.57
C LEU A 351 0.83 -16.95 15.62
N LEU A 352 -0.49 -16.96 15.85
CA LEU A 352 -1.43 -17.63 14.94
C LEU A 352 -1.55 -16.90 13.60
N ASP A 353 -1.56 -15.57 13.62
CA ASP A 353 -1.58 -14.74 12.42
C ASP A 353 -0.30 -14.96 11.58
N LEU A 354 0.87 -15.02 12.23
CA LEU A 354 2.14 -15.36 11.56
C LEU A 354 2.06 -16.74 10.90
N LYS A 355 1.55 -17.77 11.62
CA LYS A 355 1.40 -19.11 11.06
C LYS A 355 0.43 -19.13 9.88
N ASN A 356 -0.66 -18.39 9.98
CA ASN A 356 -1.62 -18.27 8.88
C ASN A 356 -0.98 -17.60 7.66
N GLU A 357 -0.18 -16.55 7.86
CA GLU A 357 0.50 -15.85 6.77
C GLU A 357 1.58 -16.72 6.10
N GLN A 358 2.31 -17.52 6.88
CA GLN A 358 3.22 -18.53 6.35
C GLN A 358 2.50 -19.55 5.45
N THR A 359 1.31 -19.98 5.88
CA THR A 359 0.49 -20.90 5.09
C THR A 359 -0.01 -20.26 3.79
N LYS A 360 -0.44 -18.99 3.84
CA LYS A 360 -0.86 -18.23 2.65
C LYS A 360 0.29 -18.02 1.68
N LEU A 361 1.47 -17.63 2.19
CA LEU A 361 2.66 -17.48 1.36
C LEU A 361 2.99 -18.78 0.65
N TYR A 362 3.02 -19.91 1.38
CA TYR A 362 3.27 -21.21 0.78
C TYR A 362 2.27 -21.51 -0.34
N SER A 363 0.98 -21.33 -0.07
CA SER A 363 -0.09 -21.57 -1.06
C SER A 363 0.04 -20.65 -2.29
N THR A 364 0.45 -19.39 -2.10
CA THR A 364 0.66 -18.45 -3.20
C THR A 364 1.84 -18.89 -4.08
N ILE A 365 2.98 -19.22 -3.47
CA ILE A 365 4.17 -19.68 -4.19
C ILE A 365 3.88 -21.02 -4.87
N GLU A 366 3.18 -21.93 -4.21
CA GLU A 366 2.76 -23.22 -4.79
C GLU A 366 1.85 -23.01 -6.00
N SER A 367 0.92 -22.05 -5.94
CA SER A 367 0.06 -21.70 -7.06
C SER A 367 0.87 -21.21 -8.27
N TYR A 368 1.82 -20.28 -8.07
CA TYR A 368 2.69 -19.83 -9.15
C TYR A 368 3.58 -20.96 -9.69
N TRP A 369 4.07 -21.84 -8.82
CA TRP A 369 4.89 -22.99 -9.22
C TRP A 369 4.08 -24.00 -10.05
N LEU A 370 2.87 -24.34 -9.63
CA LEU A 370 1.97 -25.23 -10.39
C LEU A 370 1.59 -24.59 -11.73
N GLN A 371 1.27 -23.32 -11.74
CA GLN A 371 0.93 -22.60 -12.97
C GLN A 371 2.14 -22.50 -13.91
N ALA A 372 3.35 -22.27 -13.41
CA ALA A 372 4.56 -22.27 -14.23
C ALA A 372 4.77 -23.64 -14.93
N ASN A 373 4.67 -24.74 -14.19
CA ASN A 373 4.79 -26.09 -14.75
C ASN A 373 3.70 -26.40 -15.79
N THR A 374 2.45 -25.99 -15.47
CA THR A 374 1.30 -26.20 -16.34
C THR A 374 1.46 -25.38 -17.62
N ASN A 375 1.77 -24.09 -17.52
CA ASN A 375 1.89 -23.19 -18.67
C ASN A 375 3.08 -23.55 -19.56
N GLN A 376 4.20 -24.03 -19.00
CA GLN A 376 5.31 -24.56 -19.83
C GLN A 376 4.89 -25.78 -20.64
N SER A 377 4.14 -26.72 -20.02
CA SER A 377 3.64 -27.90 -20.70
C SER A 377 2.61 -27.56 -21.77
N GLN A 378 1.72 -26.60 -21.45
CA GLN A 378 0.72 -26.08 -22.39
C GLN A 378 1.39 -25.35 -23.54
N PHE A 379 2.45 -24.53 -23.30
CA PHE A 379 3.16 -23.82 -24.35
C PHE A 379 3.82 -24.79 -25.34
N ARG A 380 4.48 -25.85 -24.86
CA ARG A 380 5.05 -26.90 -25.75
C ARG A 380 3.97 -27.57 -26.61
N ALA A 381 2.86 -27.94 -26.02
CA ALA A 381 1.76 -28.58 -26.74
C ALA A 381 1.06 -27.61 -27.71
N ALA A 382 0.84 -26.36 -27.29
CA ALA A 382 0.22 -25.32 -28.11
C ALA A 382 1.08 -24.99 -29.33
N LYS A 383 2.40 -24.90 -29.17
CA LYS A 383 3.33 -24.67 -30.29
C LYS A 383 3.18 -25.73 -31.39
N THR A 384 3.22 -27.03 -31.02
CA THR A 384 2.99 -28.13 -31.95
C THR A 384 1.58 -28.06 -32.57
N SER A 385 0.57 -27.70 -31.80
CA SER A 385 -0.80 -27.53 -32.27
C SER A 385 -0.90 -26.39 -33.30
N THR A 386 -0.22 -25.26 -33.06
CA THR A 386 -0.18 -24.11 -33.99
C THR A 386 0.49 -24.48 -35.31
N GLU A 387 1.64 -25.15 -35.27
CA GLU A 387 2.34 -25.64 -36.48
C GLU A 387 1.45 -26.55 -37.31
N SER A 388 0.76 -27.51 -36.65
CA SER A 388 -0.15 -28.44 -37.31
C SER A 388 -1.40 -27.76 -37.85
N ALA A 389 -1.99 -26.83 -37.08
CA ALA A 389 -3.16 -26.03 -37.49
C ALA A 389 -2.83 -25.09 -38.67
N GLN A 390 -1.62 -24.52 -38.69
CA GLN A 390 -1.15 -23.68 -39.80
C GLN A 390 -1.05 -24.52 -41.06
N THR A 391 -0.37 -25.65 -41.03
CA THR A 391 -0.24 -26.55 -42.17
C THR A 391 -1.62 -27.02 -42.66
N SER A 392 -2.52 -27.37 -41.78
CA SER A 392 -3.89 -27.77 -42.11
C SER A 392 -4.67 -26.67 -42.80
N TYR A 393 -4.59 -25.44 -42.27
CA TYR A 393 -5.28 -24.30 -42.83
C TYR A 393 -4.73 -23.91 -44.19
N ASP A 394 -3.43 -23.96 -44.40
CA ASP A 394 -2.80 -23.67 -45.70
C ASP A 394 -3.27 -24.63 -46.77
N LEU A 395 -3.32 -25.96 -46.46
CA LEU A 395 -3.85 -26.97 -47.36
C LEU A 395 -5.36 -26.77 -47.63
N LEU A 396 -6.17 -26.49 -46.61
CA LEU A 396 -7.59 -26.21 -46.78
C LEU A 396 -7.86 -24.97 -47.60
N SER A 397 -7.06 -23.93 -47.42
CA SER A 397 -7.14 -22.67 -48.20
C SER A 397 -6.84 -22.92 -49.67
N GLU A 398 -5.83 -23.74 -49.95
CA GLU A 398 -5.51 -24.09 -51.35
C GLU A 398 -6.58 -24.97 -51.99
N GLN A 399 -7.09 -26.01 -51.25
CA GLN A 399 -8.17 -26.85 -51.75
C GLN A 399 -9.47 -26.08 -51.97
N PHE A 400 -9.78 -25.06 -51.11
CA PHE A 400 -10.89 -24.15 -51.32
C PHE A 400 -10.70 -23.31 -52.56
N ARG A 401 -9.49 -22.83 -52.83
CA ARG A 401 -9.13 -22.08 -54.05
C ARG A 401 -9.39 -22.91 -55.31
N LEU A 402 -9.14 -24.23 -55.25
CA LEU A 402 -9.36 -25.14 -56.34
C LEU A 402 -10.83 -25.62 -56.44
N GLY A 403 -11.69 -25.21 -55.53
CA GLY A 403 -13.10 -25.62 -55.47
C GLY A 403 -13.31 -27.08 -54.96
N LEU A 404 -12.29 -27.67 -54.32
CA LEU A 404 -12.33 -29.05 -53.79
C LEU A 404 -12.89 -29.12 -52.37
N LYS A 405 -12.95 -27.98 -51.66
CA LYS A 405 -13.47 -27.85 -50.31
C LYS A 405 -14.51 -26.74 -50.23
N ASN A 406 -15.45 -26.88 -49.25
CA ASN A 406 -16.49 -25.91 -49.04
C ASN A 406 -16.07 -24.82 -48.02
N ILE A 407 -16.87 -23.77 -47.91
CA ILE A 407 -16.63 -22.63 -47.03
C ILE A 407 -16.63 -22.99 -45.52
N VAL A 408 -17.43 -23.99 -45.15
CA VAL A 408 -17.54 -24.40 -43.71
C VAL A 408 -16.23 -25.03 -43.27
N GLU A 409 -15.63 -25.88 -44.11
CA GLU A 409 -14.32 -26.51 -43.84
C GLU A 409 -13.21 -25.48 -43.74
N LEU A 410 -13.18 -24.50 -44.66
CA LEU A 410 -12.21 -23.40 -44.66
C LEU A 410 -12.33 -22.57 -43.36
N ARG A 411 -13.54 -22.20 -43.00
CA ARG A 411 -13.82 -21.43 -41.80
C ARG A 411 -13.41 -22.20 -40.54
N THR A 412 -13.78 -23.50 -40.44
CA THR A 412 -13.40 -24.34 -39.30
C THR A 412 -11.87 -24.42 -39.17
N GLY A 413 -11.16 -24.62 -40.28
CA GLY A 413 -9.70 -24.67 -40.28
C GLY A 413 -9.08 -23.35 -39.82
N LYS A 414 -9.62 -22.20 -40.25
CA LYS A 414 -9.22 -20.87 -39.83
C LYS A 414 -9.45 -20.63 -38.34
N ASP A 415 -10.66 -20.96 -37.85
CA ASP A 415 -11.01 -20.78 -36.44
C ASP A 415 -10.12 -21.65 -35.52
N ASN A 416 -9.76 -22.87 -35.98
CA ASN A 416 -8.84 -23.74 -35.27
C ASN A 416 -7.42 -23.15 -35.22
N LEU A 417 -6.93 -22.58 -36.31
CA LEU A 417 -5.61 -21.92 -36.36
C LEU A 417 -5.58 -20.68 -35.46
N LEU A 418 -6.61 -19.83 -35.51
CA LEU A 418 -6.71 -18.64 -34.66
C LEU A 418 -6.66 -19.05 -33.18
N ARG A 419 -7.45 -20.05 -32.79
CA ARG A 419 -7.48 -20.58 -31.42
C ARG A 419 -6.12 -21.16 -31.01
N ALA A 420 -5.46 -21.91 -31.89
CA ALA A 420 -4.13 -22.46 -31.61
C ALA A 420 -3.10 -21.36 -31.37
N LYS A 421 -3.05 -20.33 -32.22
CA LYS A 421 -2.16 -19.17 -32.05
C LYS A 421 -2.43 -18.41 -30.75
N GLN A 422 -3.70 -18.20 -30.40
CA GLN A 422 -4.08 -17.53 -29.15
C GLN A 422 -3.67 -18.35 -27.92
N ASN A 423 -3.87 -19.67 -27.94
CA ASN A 423 -3.48 -20.57 -26.87
C ASN A 423 -1.95 -20.62 -26.67
N GLU A 424 -1.19 -20.64 -27.77
CA GLU A 424 0.27 -20.62 -27.75
C GLU A 424 0.77 -19.32 -27.12
N LEU A 425 0.26 -18.17 -27.60
CA LEU A 425 0.61 -16.87 -27.10
C LEU A 425 0.29 -16.73 -25.60
N GLN A 426 -0.92 -17.13 -25.19
CA GLN A 426 -1.35 -17.08 -23.80
C GLN A 426 -0.45 -17.95 -22.92
N ALA A 427 -0.19 -19.19 -23.30
CA ALA A 427 0.66 -20.10 -22.53
C ALA A 427 2.10 -19.58 -22.40
N LYS A 428 2.66 -18.96 -23.48
CA LYS A 428 3.98 -18.32 -23.50
C LYS A 428 4.06 -17.22 -22.43
N TYR A 429 3.14 -16.25 -22.48
CA TYR A 429 3.18 -15.09 -21.59
C TYR A 429 2.86 -15.45 -20.14
N LEU A 430 1.92 -16.39 -19.90
CA LEU A 430 1.64 -16.87 -18.56
C LEU A 430 2.82 -17.65 -17.96
N SER A 431 3.55 -18.42 -18.79
CA SER A 431 4.78 -19.07 -18.33
C SER A 431 5.83 -18.06 -17.89
N ILE A 432 6.09 -17.03 -18.71
CA ILE A 432 7.04 -15.95 -18.40
C ILE A 432 6.61 -15.21 -17.12
N LEU A 433 5.33 -14.87 -16.99
CA LEU A 433 4.81 -14.20 -15.80
C LEU A 433 5.06 -15.02 -14.53
N ASN A 434 4.64 -16.29 -14.54
CA ASN A 434 4.75 -17.14 -13.35
C ASN A 434 6.21 -17.41 -12.96
N LEU A 435 7.12 -17.56 -13.93
CA LEU A 435 8.56 -17.64 -13.67
C LEU A 435 9.10 -16.36 -13.02
N ASN A 436 8.72 -15.21 -13.55
CA ASN A 436 9.15 -13.92 -12.99
C ASN A 436 8.57 -13.70 -11.59
N MET A 437 7.34 -14.13 -11.33
CA MET A 437 6.76 -14.08 -9.98
C MET A 437 7.52 -14.98 -9.01
N LEU A 438 7.89 -16.20 -9.39
CA LEU A 438 8.70 -17.08 -8.54
C LEU A 438 10.08 -16.47 -8.23
N LYS A 439 10.74 -15.85 -9.22
CA LYS A 439 11.99 -15.11 -9.01
C LYS A 439 11.80 -13.89 -8.10
N PHE A 440 10.70 -13.16 -8.27
CA PHE A 440 10.36 -12.04 -7.39
C PHE A 440 10.18 -12.48 -5.94
N TYR A 441 9.48 -13.60 -5.69
CA TYR A 441 9.35 -14.16 -4.34
C TYR A 441 10.69 -14.63 -3.77
N GLN A 442 11.60 -15.10 -4.60
CA GLN A 442 12.94 -15.54 -4.19
C GLN A 442 13.88 -14.36 -3.91
N ASP A 443 13.92 -13.36 -4.80
CA ASP A 443 14.90 -12.26 -4.77
C ASP A 443 14.39 -11.01 -4.03
N GLY A 444 13.08 -10.88 -3.86
CA GLY A 444 12.42 -9.73 -3.24
C GLY A 444 12.30 -8.49 -4.12
N CYS A 445 12.75 -8.55 -5.39
CA CYS A 445 12.63 -7.47 -6.37
C CYS A 445 12.46 -8.01 -7.80
N ILE A 446 11.76 -7.26 -8.63
CA ILE A 446 11.61 -7.56 -10.06
C ILE A 446 12.82 -6.96 -10.80
N LYS A 447 13.51 -7.78 -11.56
CA LYS A 447 14.67 -7.40 -12.40
C LYS A 447 14.28 -7.21 -13.85
#